data_2e44b9eaacf4586a97c4c858bc600776
#
_entry.id   2e44b9eaacf4586a97c4c858bc600776
#
_cell.length_a   1.000
_cell.length_b   1.000
_cell.length_c   1.000
_cell.angle_alpha   90.00
_cell.angle_beta   90.00
_cell.angle_gamma   90.00
#
_symmetry.space_group_name_H-M   'P 1'
#
loop_
_entity.id
_entity.type
_entity.pdbx_description
1 polymer ?
#
loop_
_entity_poly.entity_id
_entity_poly.type
_entity_poly.pdbx_seq_one_letter_code
_entity_poly.pdbx_strand_id
1 'polypeptide(L)'
;MASAKTLSIAEIAIIKGMLNLDPQPTNQAILAHFTRPDRDLNHRLIAQIRDGYLHAAVSAASEAAVQTYMRVSRSRPHFDAAIFLSHPGGSTPAQNGARYLHLDWWPVGQGLFSTGAIVTENGRRFNWTYDCGTTSSDLLLMDAISSAHQQRWLLGLSAIDLAVLSHFDKDHISGFSRLVRSASIRVILLPYLTPLQRLVLALQQGLSADDGEFGFYVDPVGYLQGLDGGDIGEIIFVLPSGPDDSPTPPPMDPRPDPEGPEELPVKYQYDEPPEEADRELFEISASARVRYLKRGGTISVPFFWEFLPYNDASMLPKITKTFRSRASKLVQDMLNMPSARAKTLAKLKALYETVFRGSVDRNIISLFVYSGPLDPAATLKWLGSSQPVGLSGGSTRFAQMYTGDGSLGAGRQLLDFDNHYRPYGRLDRAGILQVMHHGAEGNWHAGLASFLNPAASIFSSDPNHKGYGHPHAAVLRDFWPFHSVQVDKEAGLHLLGVF
;
A
#
# COMPACT_ATOMS: atom_id res chain seq x y z
N MET A 1 -26.16 13.89 11.62
CA MET A 1 -25.04 13.28 12.37
C MET A 1 -25.64 12.29 13.35
N ALA A 2 -25.51 10.98 13.07
CA ALA A 2 -25.84 9.98 14.08
C ALA A 2 -24.75 10.10 15.17
N SER A 3 -25.17 10.28 16.40
CA SER A 3 -24.27 10.34 17.55
C SER A 3 -23.39 9.10 17.59
N ALA A 4 -22.09 9.22 17.84
CA ALA A 4 -21.14 8.11 18.07
C ALA A 4 -21.62 7.15 19.20
N LYS A 5 -22.67 7.50 19.90
CA LYS A 5 -23.31 6.74 20.99
C LYS A 5 -24.36 5.73 20.50
N THR A 6 -24.75 5.71 19.23
CA THR A 6 -25.81 4.82 18.71
C THR A 6 -25.23 3.66 17.90
N LEU A 7 -25.89 2.50 18.00
CA LEU A 7 -25.58 1.34 17.15
C LEU A 7 -25.91 1.63 15.68
N SER A 8 -25.05 1.22 14.76
CA SER A 8 -25.34 1.22 13.33
C SER A 8 -26.31 0.10 12.96
N ILE A 9 -26.97 0.20 11.79
CA ILE A 9 -27.83 -0.87 11.27
C ILE A 9 -27.06 -2.19 11.14
N ALA A 10 -25.80 -2.13 10.72
CA ALA A 10 -24.93 -3.28 10.62
C ALA A 10 -24.66 -3.94 11.98
N GLU A 11 -24.35 -3.15 13.00
CA GLU A 11 -24.15 -3.66 14.35
C GLU A 11 -25.43 -4.29 14.91
N ILE A 12 -26.59 -3.71 14.63
CA ILE A 12 -27.88 -4.27 15.03
C ILE A 12 -28.14 -5.62 14.34
N ALA A 13 -27.81 -5.75 13.04
CA ALA A 13 -27.94 -7.01 12.32
C ALA A 13 -27.01 -8.10 12.89
N ILE A 14 -25.77 -7.74 13.24
CA ILE A 14 -24.85 -8.67 13.91
C ILE A 14 -25.36 -9.06 15.30
N ILE A 15 -25.84 -8.11 16.10
CA ILE A 15 -26.46 -8.41 17.42
C ILE A 15 -27.60 -9.41 17.27
N LYS A 16 -28.50 -9.19 16.31
CA LYS A 16 -29.60 -10.13 16.03
C LYS A 16 -29.12 -11.50 15.61
N GLY A 17 -28.08 -11.55 14.79
CA GLY A 17 -27.43 -12.80 14.40
C GLY A 17 -26.78 -13.52 15.60
N MET A 18 -26.10 -12.81 16.50
CA MET A 18 -25.58 -13.37 17.75
C MET A 18 -26.67 -13.95 18.67
N LEU A 19 -27.82 -13.30 18.70
CA LEU A 19 -28.98 -13.77 19.47
C LEU A 19 -29.60 -15.05 18.90
N ASN A 20 -29.32 -15.40 17.65
CA ASN A 20 -29.78 -16.64 16.99
C ASN A 20 -28.75 -17.79 17.05
N LEU A 21 -27.59 -17.60 17.66
CA LEU A 21 -26.57 -18.66 17.79
C LEU A 21 -26.99 -19.71 18.82
N ASP A 22 -26.52 -20.93 18.62
CA ASP A 22 -26.67 -22.02 19.59
C ASP A 22 -25.27 -22.56 19.98
N PRO A 23 -24.84 -22.45 21.26
CA PRO A 23 -25.54 -21.80 22.35
C PRO A 23 -25.57 -20.28 22.20
N GLN A 24 -26.69 -19.68 22.64
CA GLN A 24 -26.89 -18.23 22.59
C GLN A 24 -25.94 -17.51 23.58
N PRO A 25 -25.15 -16.52 23.14
CA PRO A 25 -24.31 -15.71 24.03
C PRO A 25 -25.18 -14.90 25.02
N THR A 26 -24.65 -14.63 26.21
CA THR A 26 -25.30 -13.72 27.15
C THR A 26 -25.33 -12.29 26.62
N ASN A 27 -26.32 -11.48 27.07
CA ASN A 27 -26.39 -10.07 26.66
C ASN A 27 -25.09 -9.31 26.96
N GLN A 28 -24.41 -9.67 28.04
CA GLN A 28 -23.14 -9.06 28.41
C GLN A 28 -21.99 -9.49 27.47
N ALA A 29 -21.98 -10.75 27.05
CA ALA A 29 -21.02 -11.24 26.08
C ALA A 29 -21.19 -10.57 24.69
N ILE A 30 -22.46 -10.39 24.28
CA ILE A 30 -22.79 -9.64 23.06
C ILE A 30 -22.32 -8.19 23.19
N LEU A 31 -22.64 -7.54 24.30
CA LEU A 31 -22.30 -6.14 24.53
C LEU A 31 -20.79 -5.88 24.46
N ALA A 32 -19.97 -6.82 24.96
CA ALA A 32 -18.52 -6.72 24.96
C ALA A 32 -17.90 -6.53 23.55
N HIS A 33 -18.62 -6.95 22.49
CA HIS A 33 -18.18 -6.76 21.11
C HIS A 33 -18.46 -5.34 20.55
N PHE A 34 -19.31 -4.54 21.24
CA PHE A 34 -19.77 -3.24 20.75
C PHE A 34 -19.46 -2.08 21.69
N THR A 35 -19.04 -2.35 22.93
CA THR A 35 -18.62 -1.32 23.88
C THR A 35 -17.29 -0.72 23.47
N ARG A 36 -17.20 0.62 23.50
CA ARG A 36 -16.01 1.41 23.15
C ARG A 36 -15.79 2.48 24.22
N PRO A 37 -14.58 3.07 24.33
CA PRO A 37 -14.32 4.14 25.27
C PRO A 37 -15.23 5.37 25.14
N ASP A 38 -15.68 5.64 23.90
CA ASP A 38 -16.56 6.76 23.53
C ASP A 38 -18.05 6.37 23.52
N ARG A 39 -18.37 5.08 23.76
CA ARG A 39 -19.73 4.55 23.65
C ARG A 39 -20.03 3.53 24.73
N ASP A 40 -20.72 3.97 25.75
CA ASP A 40 -21.23 3.10 26.83
C ASP A 40 -22.61 2.57 26.45
N LEU A 41 -22.73 1.26 26.24
CA LEU A 41 -23.97 0.58 25.87
C LEU A 41 -24.52 -0.21 27.07
N ASN A 42 -25.84 -0.11 27.30
CA ASN A 42 -26.50 -0.83 28.39
C ASN A 42 -26.99 -2.20 27.88
N HIS A 43 -26.89 -3.24 28.73
CA HIS A 43 -27.38 -4.59 28.44
C HIS A 43 -28.92 -4.65 28.18
N ARG A 44 -29.69 -3.66 28.65
CA ARG A 44 -31.12 -3.50 28.33
C ARG A 44 -31.35 -3.28 26.84
N LEU A 45 -30.39 -2.64 26.14
CA LEU A 45 -30.46 -2.42 24.68
C LEU A 45 -30.49 -3.76 23.93
N ILE A 46 -29.66 -4.71 24.33
CA ILE A 46 -29.64 -6.05 23.74
C ILE A 46 -30.98 -6.79 23.99
N ALA A 47 -31.53 -6.68 25.20
CA ALA A 47 -32.84 -7.24 25.51
C ALA A 47 -33.96 -6.62 24.66
N GLN A 48 -33.96 -5.31 24.48
CA GLN A 48 -34.96 -4.60 23.67
C GLN A 48 -34.89 -4.96 22.19
N ILE A 49 -33.68 -5.20 21.67
CA ILE A 49 -33.47 -5.69 20.29
C ILE A 49 -33.97 -7.13 20.16
N ARG A 50 -33.65 -8.01 21.12
CA ARG A 50 -34.11 -9.41 21.17
C ARG A 50 -35.64 -9.51 21.18
N ASP A 51 -36.27 -8.71 22.03
CA ASP A 51 -37.70 -8.75 22.25
C ASP A 51 -38.49 -7.96 21.16
N GLY A 52 -37.81 -7.42 20.17
CA GLY A 52 -38.39 -6.71 19.03
C GLY A 52 -38.91 -5.29 19.33
N TYR A 53 -38.68 -4.76 20.54
CA TYR A 53 -39.06 -3.38 20.88
C TYR A 53 -38.27 -2.32 20.14
N LEU A 54 -37.03 -2.64 19.78
CA LEU A 54 -36.16 -1.76 18.99
C LEU A 54 -35.71 -2.46 17.73
N HIS A 55 -35.63 -1.69 16.64
CA HIS A 55 -35.08 -2.13 15.37
C HIS A 55 -35.72 -3.39 14.77
N ALA A 56 -37.02 -3.59 14.95
CA ALA A 56 -37.73 -4.79 14.47
C ALA A 56 -37.52 -5.07 12.98
N ALA A 57 -37.44 -4.02 12.15
CA ALA A 57 -37.28 -4.13 10.71
C ALA A 57 -35.86 -4.54 10.22
N VAL A 58 -34.85 -4.57 11.11
CA VAL A 58 -33.49 -4.97 10.72
C VAL A 58 -33.41 -6.49 10.77
N SER A 59 -33.02 -7.11 9.64
CA SER A 59 -32.81 -8.57 9.55
C SER A 59 -31.55 -8.98 10.30
N ALA A 60 -31.52 -10.20 10.83
CA ALA A 60 -30.35 -10.79 11.45
C ALA A 60 -29.26 -11.07 10.40
N ALA A 61 -28.00 -10.85 10.76
CA ALA A 61 -26.87 -11.28 9.93
C ALA A 61 -26.78 -12.82 9.89
N SER A 62 -26.14 -13.36 8.83
CA SER A 62 -25.89 -14.78 8.71
C SER A 62 -24.95 -15.29 9.80
N GLU A 63 -25.07 -16.56 10.17
CA GLU A 63 -24.22 -17.17 11.20
C GLU A 63 -22.74 -17.04 10.84
N ALA A 64 -22.35 -17.27 9.58
CA ALA A 64 -20.98 -17.13 9.11
C ALA A 64 -20.43 -15.71 9.34
N ALA A 65 -21.21 -14.67 9.03
CA ALA A 65 -20.87 -13.28 9.28
C ALA A 65 -20.70 -13.00 10.77
N VAL A 66 -21.60 -13.52 11.60
CA VAL A 66 -21.57 -13.37 13.07
C VAL A 66 -20.36 -14.03 13.68
N GLN A 67 -20.06 -15.29 13.33
CA GLN A 67 -18.89 -16.02 13.84
C GLN A 67 -17.59 -15.28 13.48
N THR A 68 -17.53 -14.78 12.28
CA THR A 68 -16.37 -14.03 11.81
C THR A 68 -16.24 -12.69 12.55
N TYR A 69 -17.32 -11.93 12.69
CA TYR A 69 -17.33 -10.70 13.47
C TYR A 69 -16.90 -10.92 14.92
N MET A 70 -17.43 -11.96 15.59
CA MET A 70 -17.06 -12.28 16.98
C MET A 70 -15.57 -12.57 17.15
N ARG A 71 -14.95 -13.21 16.17
CA ARG A 71 -13.51 -13.50 16.16
C ARG A 71 -12.68 -12.21 16.04
N VAL A 72 -13.07 -11.35 15.11
CA VAL A 72 -12.34 -10.11 14.81
C VAL A 72 -12.53 -9.06 15.88
N SER A 73 -13.75 -8.85 16.37
CA SER A 73 -14.07 -7.83 17.35
C SER A 73 -13.44 -8.08 18.73
N ARG A 74 -13.05 -9.32 19.05
CA ARG A 74 -12.26 -9.63 20.26
C ARG A 74 -10.83 -9.09 20.18
N SER A 75 -10.26 -9.04 18.98
CA SER A 75 -8.92 -8.52 18.74
C SER A 75 -8.91 -7.02 18.37
N ARG A 76 -10.09 -6.45 18.05
CA ARG A 76 -10.23 -5.06 17.58
C ARG A 76 -11.54 -4.44 18.05
N PRO A 77 -11.58 -3.76 19.20
CA PRO A 77 -12.79 -3.15 19.75
C PRO A 77 -13.42 -2.03 18.92
N HIS A 78 -12.79 -1.61 17.81
CA HIS A 78 -13.27 -0.54 16.94
C HIS A 78 -13.63 -0.99 15.52
N PHE A 79 -13.80 -2.29 15.31
CA PHE A 79 -14.10 -2.82 13.98
C PHE A 79 -15.51 -2.47 13.52
N ASP A 80 -15.66 -1.91 12.30
CA ASP A 80 -16.96 -1.52 11.75
C ASP A 80 -17.71 -2.75 11.22
N ALA A 81 -18.87 -3.06 11.81
CA ALA A 81 -19.72 -4.17 11.40
C ALA A 81 -20.27 -4.03 9.95
N ALA A 82 -20.30 -2.81 9.40
CA ALA A 82 -20.74 -2.57 8.02
C ALA A 82 -19.86 -3.31 7.00
N ILE A 83 -18.55 -3.48 7.30
CA ILE A 83 -17.61 -4.20 6.47
C ILE A 83 -18.03 -5.67 6.26
N PHE A 84 -18.66 -6.30 7.28
CA PHE A 84 -19.09 -7.71 7.17
C PHE A 84 -20.39 -7.91 6.42
N LEU A 85 -21.28 -6.94 6.46
CA LEU A 85 -22.58 -7.06 5.84
C LEU A 85 -22.59 -6.66 4.37
N SER A 86 -21.55 -5.97 3.91
CA SER A 86 -21.37 -5.62 2.50
C SER A 86 -20.77 -6.76 1.66
N HIS A 87 -20.54 -7.96 2.25
CA HIS A 87 -19.94 -9.09 1.55
C HIS A 87 -20.98 -10.00 0.89
N PRO A 88 -20.64 -10.65 -0.26
CA PRO A 88 -21.59 -11.46 -1.05
C PRO A 88 -22.10 -12.74 -0.36
N GLY A 89 -21.72 -13.02 0.88
CA GLY A 89 -22.31 -14.10 1.68
C GLY A 89 -23.52 -13.67 2.53
N GLY A 90 -23.78 -12.37 2.64
CA GLY A 90 -24.96 -11.81 3.28
C GLY A 90 -25.87 -11.22 2.21
N SER A 91 -27.04 -11.80 2.04
CA SER A 91 -28.02 -11.43 1.02
C SER A 91 -28.55 -9.99 1.18
N THR A 92 -27.81 -9.01 0.66
CA THR A 92 -28.41 -7.75 0.19
C THR A 92 -28.56 -7.86 -1.32
N PRO A 93 -29.70 -7.45 -1.92
CA PRO A 93 -29.85 -7.47 -3.37
C PRO A 93 -28.79 -6.54 -3.96
N ALA A 94 -27.79 -7.12 -4.65
CA ALA A 94 -26.80 -6.38 -5.40
C ALA A 94 -27.50 -5.58 -6.49
N GLN A 95 -27.18 -4.30 -6.61
CA GLN A 95 -27.50 -3.55 -7.81
C GLN A 95 -26.57 -4.08 -8.91
N ASN A 96 -27.14 -4.51 -10.03
CA ASN A 96 -26.42 -5.09 -11.18
C ASN A 96 -25.18 -4.24 -11.54
N GLY A 97 -23.98 -4.81 -11.46
CA GLY A 97 -22.73 -4.21 -11.85
C GLY A 97 -21.94 -3.51 -10.74
N ALA A 98 -22.33 -3.61 -9.48
CA ALA A 98 -21.61 -2.99 -8.36
C ALA A 98 -20.20 -3.57 -8.16
N ARG A 99 -19.23 -2.67 -7.91
CA ARG A 99 -17.85 -2.99 -7.57
C ARG A 99 -17.50 -2.33 -6.25
N TYR A 100 -16.92 -3.10 -5.35
CA TYR A 100 -16.53 -2.62 -4.02
C TYR A 100 -15.04 -2.36 -4.01
N LEU A 101 -14.65 -1.16 -3.58
CA LEU A 101 -13.28 -0.74 -3.37
C LEU A 101 -12.99 -0.67 -1.87
N HIS A 102 -12.02 -1.44 -1.41
CA HIS A 102 -11.48 -1.39 -0.07
C HIS A 102 -10.09 -0.77 -0.11
N LEU A 103 -9.84 0.18 0.76
CA LEU A 103 -8.52 0.81 0.91
C LEU A 103 -8.18 0.92 2.38
N ASP A 104 -6.98 0.51 2.73
CA ASP A 104 -6.54 0.51 4.11
C ASP A 104 -5.13 1.07 4.22
N TRP A 105 -4.91 1.93 5.23
CA TRP A 105 -3.60 2.32 5.73
C TRP A 105 -3.50 1.80 7.17
N TRP A 106 -2.57 0.90 7.39
CA TRP A 106 -2.47 0.15 8.63
C TRP A 106 -1.68 0.91 9.68
N PRO A 107 -2.02 0.80 11.00
CA PRO A 107 -1.39 1.53 12.08
C PRO A 107 -0.02 0.93 12.45
N VAL A 108 0.99 1.23 11.65
CA VAL A 108 2.36 0.71 11.82
C VAL A 108 3.30 1.69 12.54
N GLY A 109 2.81 2.87 12.92
CA GLY A 109 3.63 3.92 13.50
C GLY A 109 4.45 4.67 12.45
N GLN A 110 5.75 4.88 12.69
CA GLN A 110 6.64 5.49 11.72
C GLN A 110 7.00 4.46 10.64
N GLY A 111 6.33 4.54 9.50
CA GLY A 111 6.47 3.62 8.38
C GLY A 111 5.22 3.62 7.50
N LEU A 112 5.18 2.72 6.53
CA LEU A 112 4.07 2.62 5.60
C LEU A 112 3.67 1.17 5.35
N PHE A 113 2.40 0.89 5.52
CA PHE A 113 1.75 -0.33 5.06
C PHE A 113 0.33 0.00 4.61
N SER A 114 0.07 -0.11 3.32
CA SER A 114 -1.25 0.08 2.75
C SER A 114 -1.70 -1.14 1.96
N THR A 115 -2.99 -1.41 1.98
CA THR A 115 -3.63 -2.46 1.19
C THR A 115 -4.84 -1.91 0.45
N GLY A 116 -5.12 -2.50 -0.72
CA GLY A 116 -6.32 -2.22 -1.46
C GLY A 116 -6.91 -3.49 -2.06
N ALA A 117 -8.23 -3.51 -2.24
CA ALA A 117 -8.91 -4.60 -2.92
C ALA A 117 -10.11 -4.11 -3.69
N ILE A 118 -10.37 -4.73 -4.82
CA ILE A 118 -11.59 -4.56 -5.61
C ILE A 118 -12.29 -5.90 -5.68
N VAL A 119 -13.57 -5.90 -5.34
CA VAL A 119 -14.46 -7.05 -5.45
C VAL A 119 -15.59 -6.68 -6.39
N THR A 120 -15.72 -7.40 -7.49
CA THR A 120 -16.81 -7.19 -8.46
C THR A 120 -18.05 -7.99 -8.07
N GLU A 121 -19.21 -7.59 -8.57
CA GLU A 121 -20.48 -8.26 -8.32
C GLU A 121 -20.47 -9.75 -8.65
N ASN A 122 -19.82 -10.12 -9.78
CA ASN A 122 -19.69 -11.53 -10.18
C ASN A 122 -18.62 -12.30 -9.40
N GLY A 123 -18.13 -11.73 -8.28
CA GLY A 123 -17.18 -12.38 -7.38
C GLY A 123 -15.73 -12.34 -7.83
N ARG A 124 -15.41 -11.69 -8.94
CA ARG A 124 -14.01 -11.47 -9.34
C ARG A 124 -13.34 -10.51 -8.37
N ARG A 125 -12.07 -10.73 -8.11
CA ARG A 125 -11.32 -10.02 -7.08
C ARG A 125 -9.93 -9.69 -7.58
N PHE A 126 -9.44 -8.52 -7.13
CA PHE A 126 -8.05 -8.10 -7.30
C PHE A 126 -7.61 -7.34 -6.08
N ASN A 127 -6.41 -7.60 -5.57
CA ASN A 127 -5.89 -6.92 -4.40
C ASN A 127 -4.42 -6.54 -4.56
N TRP A 128 -4.03 -5.49 -3.83
CA TRP A 128 -2.64 -5.03 -3.85
C TRP A 128 -2.16 -4.61 -2.47
N THR A 129 -0.86 -4.53 -2.32
CA THR A 129 -0.20 -3.88 -1.20
C THR A 129 0.76 -2.82 -1.71
N TYR A 130 0.92 -1.75 -0.95
CA TYR A 130 1.95 -0.74 -1.19
C TYR A 130 2.75 -0.56 0.09
N ASP A 131 4.05 -0.92 0.04
CA ASP A 131 4.98 -1.05 1.14
C ASP A 131 4.49 -1.99 2.26
N CYS A 132 5.38 -2.34 3.17
CA CYS A 132 5.08 -3.06 4.40
C CYS A 132 6.27 -2.92 5.36
N GLY A 133 6.33 -1.80 6.09
CA GLY A 133 7.47 -1.57 6.97
C GLY A 133 7.19 -0.59 8.10
N THR A 134 8.11 -0.58 9.07
CA THR A 134 8.11 0.37 10.18
C THR A 134 9.51 0.50 10.80
N THR A 135 9.82 1.69 11.34
CA THR A 135 10.92 1.89 12.30
C THR A 135 10.43 1.97 13.74
N SER A 136 9.12 1.84 13.96
CA SER A 136 8.53 1.79 15.31
C SER A 136 8.68 0.40 15.92
N SER A 137 7.61 -0.29 16.25
CA SER A 137 7.64 -1.61 16.89
C SER A 137 7.28 -2.71 15.90
N ASP A 138 8.08 -3.78 15.89
CA ASP A 138 7.80 -5.02 15.15
C ASP A 138 6.42 -5.61 15.48
N LEU A 139 5.94 -5.44 16.71
CA LEU A 139 4.62 -5.93 17.13
C LEU A 139 3.50 -5.21 16.39
N LEU A 140 3.59 -3.89 16.22
CA LEU A 140 2.60 -3.13 15.43
C LEU A 140 2.52 -3.66 14.00
N LEU A 141 3.68 -3.90 13.39
CA LEU A 141 3.76 -4.42 12.03
C LEU A 141 3.20 -5.85 11.91
N MET A 142 3.49 -6.72 12.88
CA MET A 142 2.92 -8.07 12.94
C MET A 142 1.40 -8.04 13.08
N ASP A 143 0.87 -7.19 13.94
CA ASP A 143 -0.57 -7.02 14.12
C ASP A 143 -1.24 -6.47 12.85
N ALA A 144 -0.59 -5.52 12.18
CA ALA A 144 -1.05 -4.97 10.91
C ALA A 144 -1.08 -6.04 9.79
N ILE A 145 -0.01 -6.83 9.65
CA ILE A 145 0.06 -7.94 8.66
C ILE A 145 -1.00 -9.00 8.96
N SER A 146 -1.16 -9.40 10.22
CA SER A 146 -2.18 -10.37 10.63
C SER A 146 -3.59 -9.86 10.31
N SER A 147 -3.83 -8.60 10.53
CA SER A 147 -5.09 -7.93 10.28
C SER A 147 -5.40 -7.80 8.79
N ALA A 148 -4.42 -7.43 7.98
CA ALA A 148 -4.54 -7.39 6.53
C ALA A 148 -4.78 -8.79 5.95
N HIS A 149 -4.08 -9.81 6.49
CA HIS A 149 -4.32 -11.21 6.12
C HIS A 149 -5.75 -11.66 6.43
N GLN A 150 -6.24 -11.32 7.62
CA GLN A 150 -7.61 -11.64 8.01
C GLN A 150 -8.64 -10.94 7.13
N GLN A 151 -8.43 -9.67 6.78
CA GLN A 151 -9.31 -8.94 5.87
C GLN A 151 -9.32 -9.59 4.47
N ARG A 152 -8.16 -9.96 3.91
CA ARG A 152 -8.10 -10.69 2.64
C ARG A 152 -8.88 -11.99 2.69
N TRP A 153 -8.71 -12.78 3.77
CA TRP A 153 -9.47 -14.01 3.95
C TRP A 153 -10.98 -13.76 3.96
N LEU A 154 -11.45 -12.70 4.63
CA LEU A 154 -12.86 -12.29 4.65
C LEU A 154 -13.37 -11.90 3.27
N LEU A 155 -12.52 -11.27 2.45
CA LEU A 155 -12.84 -10.93 1.07
C LEU A 155 -12.73 -12.14 0.12
N GLY A 156 -12.33 -13.30 0.63
CA GLY A 156 -12.11 -14.51 -0.16
C GLY A 156 -10.87 -14.44 -1.05
N LEU A 157 -9.89 -13.63 -0.68
CA LEU A 157 -8.63 -13.44 -1.38
C LEU A 157 -7.57 -14.39 -0.83
N SER A 158 -7.08 -15.32 -1.65
CA SER A 158 -6.09 -16.34 -1.26
C SER A 158 -4.65 -15.87 -1.42
N ALA A 159 -4.40 -14.97 -2.37
CA ALA A 159 -3.08 -14.45 -2.70
C ALA A 159 -3.10 -12.92 -2.74
N ILE A 160 -1.93 -12.30 -2.76
CA ILE A 160 -1.75 -10.88 -3.12
C ILE A 160 -1.47 -10.84 -4.63
N ASP A 161 -2.31 -10.11 -5.38
CA ASP A 161 -2.16 -10.04 -6.83
C ASP A 161 -1.00 -9.13 -7.24
N LEU A 162 -0.84 -7.99 -6.53
CA LEU A 162 0.24 -7.04 -6.77
C LEU A 162 0.80 -6.51 -5.44
N ALA A 163 2.08 -6.74 -5.17
CA ALA A 163 2.80 -6.13 -4.06
C ALA A 163 3.78 -5.08 -4.61
N VAL A 164 3.64 -3.84 -4.19
CA VAL A 164 4.54 -2.75 -4.59
C VAL A 164 5.47 -2.43 -3.44
N LEU A 165 6.75 -2.35 -3.73
CA LEU A 165 7.76 -1.76 -2.85
C LEU A 165 8.21 -0.44 -3.46
N SER A 166 7.98 0.65 -2.74
CA SER A 166 8.34 1.98 -3.20
C SER A 166 9.85 2.19 -3.25
N HIS A 167 10.54 1.73 -2.22
CA HIS A 167 12.01 1.77 -2.09
C HIS A 167 12.48 0.76 -1.03
N PHE A 168 13.75 0.83 -0.63
CA PHE A 168 14.39 -0.22 0.17
C PHE A 168 14.65 0.16 1.63
N ASP A 169 14.09 1.27 2.12
CA ASP A 169 14.30 1.71 3.50
C ASP A 169 13.49 0.88 4.50
N LYS A 170 14.02 0.77 5.72
CA LYS A 170 13.48 -0.11 6.76
C LYS A 170 11.99 0.11 7.04
N ASP A 171 11.54 1.36 7.07
CA ASP A 171 10.16 1.73 7.32
C ASP A 171 9.20 1.41 6.18
N HIS A 172 9.71 0.87 5.07
CA HIS A 172 8.94 0.39 3.92
C HIS A 172 9.07 -1.10 3.67
N ILE A 173 10.20 -1.73 4.05
CA ILE A 173 10.46 -3.15 3.73
C ILE A 173 10.53 -4.09 4.92
N SER A 174 10.64 -3.61 6.17
CA SER A 174 10.96 -4.47 7.33
C SER A 174 9.95 -5.59 7.59
N GLY A 175 8.68 -5.43 7.15
CA GLY A 175 7.65 -6.45 7.21
C GLY A 175 7.52 -7.32 5.97
N PHE A 176 8.21 -6.96 4.88
CA PHE A 176 7.97 -7.60 3.59
C PHE A 176 8.31 -9.09 3.59
N SER A 177 9.39 -9.49 4.24
CA SER A 177 9.73 -10.90 4.41
C SER A 177 8.65 -11.71 5.16
N ARG A 178 7.97 -11.09 6.12
CA ARG A 178 6.85 -11.72 6.83
C ARG A 178 5.59 -11.76 5.94
N LEU A 179 5.35 -10.70 5.18
CA LEU A 179 4.24 -10.66 4.23
C LEU A 179 4.34 -11.77 3.19
N VAL A 180 5.51 -11.96 2.59
CA VAL A 180 5.80 -13.03 1.62
C VAL A 180 5.62 -14.43 2.22
N ARG A 181 6.00 -14.65 3.48
CA ARG A 181 5.77 -15.93 4.17
C ARG A 181 4.31 -16.19 4.53
N SER A 182 3.53 -15.13 4.70
CA SER A 182 2.12 -15.22 5.14
C SER A 182 1.13 -15.38 4.00
N ALA A 183 1.53 -15.10 2.75
CA ALA A 183 0.68 -15.16 1.57
C ALA A 183 1.51 -15.38 0.32
N SER A 184 0.99 -16.16 -0.64
CA SER A 184 1.53 -16.15 -2.00
C SER A 184 1.34 -14.77 -2.63
N ILE A 185 2.33 -14.32 -3.39
CA ILE A 185 2.32 -13.04 -4.11
C ILE A 185 2.48 -13.32 -5.59
N ARG A 186 1.51 -12.93 -6.40
CA ARG A 186 1.57 -13.17 -7.84
C ARG A 186 2.62 -12.31 -8.50
N VAL A 187 2.65 -11.03 -8.16
CA VAL A 187 3.59 -10.06 -8.74
C VAL A 187 4.14 -9.14 -7.65
N ILE A 188 5.47 -8.97 -7.66
CA ILE A 188 6.16 -7.95 -6.89
C ILE A 188 6.66 -6.87 -7.86
N LEU A 189 6.33 -5.62 -7.58
CA LEU A 189 6.78 -4.45 -8.33
C LEU A 189 7.87 -3.72 -7.54
N LEU A 190 9.04 -3.54 -8.14
CA LEU A 190 10.22 -2.93 -7.54
C LEU A 190 10.74 -1.78 -8.41
N PRO A 191 11.28 -0.69 -7.83
CA PRO A 191 12.06 0.25 -8.61
C PRO A 191 13.34 -0.40 -9.13
N TYR A 192 13.62 -0.22 -10.42
CA TYR A 192 14.90 -0.66 -10.97
C TYR A 192 16.00 0.29 -10.53
N LEU A 193 17.00 -0.29 -9.93
CA LEU A 193 18.28 0.33 -9.57
C LEU A 193 19.38 -0.59 -10.05
N THR A 194 20.41 -0.02 -10.66
CA THR A 194 21.61 -0.81 -10.95
C THR A 194 22.18 -1.34 -9.63
N PRO A 195 22.84 -2.49 -9.66
CA PRO A 195 23.42 -3.08 -8.47
C PRO A 195 24.33 -2.12 -7.69
N LEU A 196 25.14 -1.32 -8.41
CA LEU A 196 25.99 -0.34 -7.78
C LEU A 196 25.20 0.78 -7.09
N GLN A 197 24.05 1.20 -7.66
CA GLN A 197 23.16 2.17 -7.04
C GLN A 197 22.54 1.62 -5.75
N ARG A 198 22.10 0.36 -5.75
CA ARG A 198 21.59 -0.31 -4.55
C ARG A 198 22.63 -0.37 -3.44
N LEU A 199 23.86 -0.73 -3.77
CA LEU A 199 24.96 -0.74 -2.80
C LEU A 199 25.27 0.65 -2.24
N VAL A 200 25.22 1.69 -3.08
CA VAL A 200 25.39 3.07 -2.62
C VAL A 200 24.30 3.43 -1.60
N LEU A 201 23.05 3.06 -1.87
CA LEU A 201 21.94 3.28 -0.92
C LEU A 201 22.17 2.50 0.39
N ALA A 202 22.53 1.23 0.32
CA ALA A 202 22.83 0.43 1.51
C ALA A 202 23.93 1.07 2.40
N LEU A 203 24.98 1.62 1.75
CA LEU A 203 26.04 2.33 2.44
C LEU A 203 25.57 3.67 3.05
N GLN A 204 24.68 4.40 2.36
CA GLN A 204 24.09 5.64 2.87
C GLN A 204 23.25 5.39 4.12
N GLN A 205 22.58 4.27 4.18
CA GLN A 205 21.80 3.84 5.36
C GLN A 205 22.67 3.27 6.48
N GLY A 206 23.95 3.10 6.25
CA GLY A 206 24.88 2.57 7.25
C GLY A 206 24.79 1.06 7.44
N LEU A 207 24.14 0.33 6.51
CA LEU A 207 24.02 -1.12 6.60
C LEU A 207 25.39 -1.81 6.56
N SER A 208 25.49 -2.88 7.33
CA SER A 208 26.62 -3.80 7.37
C SER A 208 26.29 -5.09 6.60
N ALA A 209 27.31 -5.89 6.28
CA ALA A 209 27.11 -7.16 5.61
C ALA A 209 26.35 -8.19 6.44
N ASP A 210 26.30 -8.00 7.76
CA ASP A 210 25.62 -8.89 8.71
C ASP A 210 24.15 -8.50 8.93
N ASP A 211 23.74 -7.32 8.43
CA ASP A 211 22.34 -6.90 8.50
C ASP A 211 21.49 -7.74 7.53
N GLY A 212 20.40 -8.32 8.01
CA GLY A 212 19.53 -9.20 7.22
C GLY A 212 18.98 -8.52 5.95
N GLU A 213 18.78 -7.21 6.02
CA GLU A 213 18.27 -6.40 4.92
C GLU A 213 19.35 -6.14 3.83
N PHE A 214 20.65 -6.23 4.18
CA PHE A 214 21.74 -5.99 3.23
C PHE A 214 21.68 -6.93 2.02
N GLY A 215 21.28 -8.18 2.24
CA GLY A 215 21.08 -9.16 1.16
C GLY A 215 20.09 -8.70 0.10
N PHE A 216 19.05 -7.98 0.53
CA PHE A 216 18.04 -7.42 -0.37
C PHE A 216 18.62 -6.33 -1.31
N TYR A 217 19.52 -5.47 -0.80
CA TYR A 217 20.19 -4.48 -1.63
C TYR A 217 21.19 -5.11 -2.62
N VAL A 218 21.84 -6.18 -2.21
CA VAL A 218 22.82 -6.89 -3.06
C VAL A 218 22.11 -7.61 -4.20
N ASP A 219 21.15 -8.45 -3.86
CA ASP A 219 20.40 -9.28 -4.81
C ASP A 219 18.94 -9.38 -4.36
N PRO A 220 18.08 -8.42 -4.75
CA PRO A 220 16.68 -8.43 -4.35
C PRO A 220 15.92 -9.66 -4.84
N VAL A 221 16.28 -10.19 -6.01
CA VAL A 221 15.63 -11.36 -6.59
C VAL A 221 15.97 -12.61 -5.81
N GLY A 222 17.26 -12.88 -5.63
CA GLY A 222 17.73 -14.03 -4.85
C GLY A 222 17.29 -13.96 -3.40
N TYR A 223 17.27 -12.77 -2.80
CA TYR A 223 16.77 -12.56 -1.44
C TYR A 223 15.29 -12.92 -1.31
N LEU A 224 14.44 -12.41 -2.20
CA LEU A 224 13.00 -12.68 -2.18
C LEU A 224 12.68 -14.15 -2.47
N GLN A 225 13.36 -14.74 -3.43
CA GLN A 225 13.19 -16.16 -3.77
C GLN A 225 13.74 -17.12 -2.70
N GLY A 226 14.72 -16.68 -1.92
CA GLY A 226 15.31 -17.42 -0.81
C GLY A 226 14.50 -17.37 0.49
N LEU A 227 13.37 -16.63 0.52
CA LEU A 227 12.53 -16.56 1.72
C LEU A 227 11.72 -17.85 1.89
N ASP A 228 11.94 -18.53 3.00
CA ASP A 228 11.22 -19.78 3.33
C ASP A 228 9.69 -19.54 3.38
N GLY A 229 8.94 -20.44 2.73
CA GLY A 229 7.47 -20.44 2.75
C GLY A 229 6.81 -19.40 1.85
N GLY A 230 7.57 -18.59 1.11
CA GLY A 230 7.04 -17.62 0.15
C GLY A 230 6.85 -18.23 -1.24
N ASP A 231 5.67 -18.08 -1.82
CA ASP A 231 5.42 -18.34 -3.23
C ASP A 231 5.27 -17.01 -3.98
N ILE A 232 6.29 -16.68 -4.80
CA ILE A 232 6.35 -15.45 -5.60
C ILE A 232 6.27 -15.85 -7.07
N GLY A 233 5.20 -15.38 -7.74
CA GLY A 233 4.98 -15.65 -9.14
C GLY A 233 5.99 -14.94 -10.04
N GLU A 234 6.03 -13.62 -9.99
CA GLU A 234 6.85 -12.78 -10.86
C GLU A 234 7.40 -11.56 -10.14
N ILE A 235 8.60 -11.12 -10.50
CA ILE A 235 9.22 -9.89 -10.03
C ILE A 235 9.37 -8.96 -11.23
N ILE A 236 8.75 -7.77 -11.14
CA ILE A 236 8.78 -6.77 -12.20
C ILE A 236 9.54 -5.52 -11.73
N PHE A 237 10.57 -5.16 -12.44
CA PHE A 237 11.30 -3.93 -12.22
C PHE A 237 10.74 -2.78 -13.04
N VAL A 238 10.47 -1.65 -12.39
CA VAL A 238 10.07 -0.39 -13.04
C VAL A 238 11.32 0.38 -13.42
N LEU A 239 11.57 0.51 -14.72
CA LEU A 239 12.71 1.25 -15.24
C LEU A 239 12.58 2.74 -14.90
N PRO A 240 13.70 3.44 -14.61
CA PRO A 240 13.68 4.87 -14.38
C PRO A 240 13.15 5.63 -15.60
N SER A 241 12.22 6.54 -15.39
CA SER A 241 11.61 7.38 -16.42
C SER A 241 12.15 8.81 -16.32
N GLY A 242 12.47 9.38 -17.46
CA GLY A 242 12.90 10.77 -17.62
C GLY A 242 11.79 11.63 -18.24
N PRO A 243 12.08 12.91 -18.49
CA PRO A 243 11.09 13.87 -19.01
C PRO A 243 10.57 13.54 -20.42
N ASP A 244 11.33 12.75 -21.18
CA ASP A 244 10.97 12.34 -22.55
C ASP A 244 10.14 11.05 -22.60
N ASP A 245 9.98 10.37 -21.46
CA ASP A 245 9.21 9.14 -21.37
C ASP A 245 7.74 9.44 -21.10
N SER A 246 6.94 9.41 -22.16
CA SER A 246 5.49 9.66 -22.04
C SER A 246 4.76 8.45 -21.50
N PRO A 247 3.78 8.64 -20.59
CA PRO A 247 2.94 7.56 -20.11
C PRO A 247 2.08 6.99 -21.24
N THR A 248 1.91 5.68 -21.22
CA THR A 248 1.04 5.03 -22.21
C THR A 248 -0.44 5.35 -21.92
N PRO A 249 -1.29 5.45 -22.98
CA PRO A 249 -2.71 5.59 -22.79
C PRO A 249 -3.28 4.38 -22.03
N PRO A 250 -4.35 4.57 -21.26
CA PRO A 250 -5.08 3.46 -20.68
C PRO A 250 -5.47 2.46 -21.77
N PRO A 251 -5.34 1.14 -21.52
CA PRO A 251 -5.72 0.16 -22.51
C PRO A 251 -7.21 0.25 -22.79
N MET A 252 -7.57 0.45 -24.06
CA MET A 252 -8.94 0.35 -24.54
C MET A 252 -9.21 -1.12 -24.92
N ASP A 253 -9.52 -1.92 -23.93
CA ASP A 253 -9.84 -3.32 -24.15
C ASP A 253 -11.34 -3.52 -24.46
N PRO A 254 -11.70 -4.47 -25.32
CA PRO A 254 -13.11 -4.85 -25.49
C PRO A 254 -13.69 -5.36 -24.17
N ARG A 255 -15.00 -5.31 -24.03
CA ARG A 255 -15.73 -5.75 -22.82
C ARG A 255 -15.35 -7.19 -22.46
N PRO A 256 -15.31 -7.55 -21.15
CA PRO A 256 -15.02 -8.91 -20.72
C PRO A 256 -16.03 -9.88 -21.33
N ASP A 257 -15.54 -11.04 -21.68
CA ASP A 257 -16.41 -12.19 -21.87
C ASP A 257 -17.10 -12.46 -20.53
N PRO A 258 -18.43 -12.43 -20.43
CA PRO A 258 -19.16 -12.70 -19.20
C PRO A 258 -18.93 -14.11 -18.67
N GLU A 259 -18.41 -15.04 -19.48
CA GLU A 259 -18.05 -16.41 -19.12
C GLU A 259 -16.56 -16.59 -18.83
N GLY A 260 -15.77 -15.50 -18.82
CA GLY A 260 -14.33 -15.57 -18.57
C GLY A 260 -13.95 -16.07 -17.15
N PRO A 261 -12.68 -16.48 -16.94
CA PRO A 261 -12.23 -17.12 -15.70
C PRO A 261 -12.49 -16.24 -14.47
N GLU A 262 -12.66 -16.86 -13.30
CA GLU A 262 -12.86 -16.19 -12.01
C GLU A 262 -11.73 -15.22 -11.64
N GLU A 263 -10.52 -15.45 -12.18
CA GLU A 263 -9.35 -14.62 -12.00
C GLU A 263 -9.35 -13.48 -13.03
N LEU A 264 -9.13 -12.25 -12.55
CA LEU A 264 -8.97 -11.10 -13.41
C LEU A 264 -7.61 -11.18 -14.11
N PRO A 265 -7.54 -11.29 -15.43
CA PRO A 265 -6.27 -11.27 -16.14
C PRO A 265 -5.64 -9.88 -15.94
N VAL A 266 -4.39 -9.84 -15.52
CA VAL A 266 -3.63 -8.60 -15.40
C VAL A 266 -2.77 -8.44 -16.65
N LYS A 267 -2.81 -7.27 -17.26
CA LYS A 267 -2.00 -6.96 -18.44
C LYS A 267 -0.85 -6.03 -18.06
N TYR A 268 0.32 -6.38 -18.53
CA TYR A 268 1.56 -5.64 -18.34
C TYR A 268 2.16 -5.23 -19.67
N GLN A 269 2.83 -4.09 -19.68
CA GLN A 269 3.62 -3.63 -20.82
C GLN A 269 5.08 -3.81 -20.49
N TYR A 270 5.67 -4.90 -20.99
CA TYR A 270 7.07 -5.23 -20.73
C TYR A 270 8.04 -4.50 -21.67
N ASP A 271 9.25 -4.31 -21.21
CA ASP A 271 10.39 -3.82 -21.97
C ASP A 271 11.54 -4.86 -21.95
N GLU A 272 12.50 -4.64 -22.83
CA GLU A 272 13.76 -5.38 -22.82
C GLU A 272 14.54 -5.09 -21.52
N PRO A 273 15.32 -6.07 -21.03
CA PRO A 273 16.25 -5.82 -19.94
C PRO A 273 17.21 -4.66 -20.29
N PRO A 274 17.65 -3.86 -19.30
CA PRO A 274 18.66 -2.83 -19.53
C PRO A 274 19.93 -3.38 -20.17
N GLU A 275 20.67 -2.52 -20.89
CA GLU A 275 21.86 -2.88 -21.65
C GLU A 275 22.89 -3.70 -20.86
N GLU A 276 23.69 -4.52 -21.58
CA GLU A 276 24.64 -5.51 -21.04
C GLU A 276 25.65 -4.98 -20.03
N ALA A 277 26.03 -3.69 -20.09
CA ALA A 277 26.97 -3.09 -19.14
C ALA A 277 26.49 -3.16 -17.66
N ASP A 278 25.20 -3.25 -17.43
CA ASP A 278 24.63 -3.43 -16.09
C ASP A 278 24.47 -4.91 -15.70
N ARG A 279 24.49 -5.83 -16.68
CA ARG A 279 24.45 -7.29 -16.45
C ARG A 279 25.80 -7.86 -16.00
N GLU A 280 26.90 -7.29 -16.45
CA GLU A 280 28.25 -7.76 -16.09
C GLU A 280 28.60 -7.56 -14.61
N LEU A 281 27.92 -6.61 -13.94
CA LEU A 281 28.17 -6.35 -12.52
C LEU A 281 27.49 -7.36 -11.59
N PHE A 282 26.39 -7.97 -12.06
CA PHE A 282 25.61 -8.95 -11.30
C PHE A 282 24.90 -9.87 -12.30
N GLU A 283 25.22 -11.12 -12.30
CA GLU A 283 24.30 -12.11 -12.83
C GLU A 283 23.03 -12.05 -11.98
N ILE A 284 22.12 -11.17 -12.39
CA ILE A 284 20.73 -11.33 -11.97
C ILE A 284 20.39 -12.74 -12.40
N SER A 285 20.21 -13.63 -11.46
CA SER A 285 19.80 -14.99 -11.72
C SER A 285 18.74 -14.93 -12.82
N ALA A 286 19.05 -15.48 -14.00
CA ALA A 286 18.16 -15.41 -15.16
C ALA A 286 16.93 -16.31 -14.91
N SER A 287 16.23 -16.01 -13.84
CA SER A 287 14.96 -16.62 -13.49
C SER A 287 13.95 -16.16 -14.52
N ALA A 288 13.23 -17.09 -15.13
CA ALA A 288 12.12 -16.82 -16.05
C ALA A 288 11.01 -15.93 -15.42
N ARG A 289 11.09 -15.65 -14.12
CA ARG A 289 10.15 -14.87 -13.31
C ARG A 289 10.51 -13.39 -13.18
N VAL A 290 11.62 -12.91 -13.76
CA VAL A 290 12.01 -11.50 -13.71
C VAL A 290 11.64 -10.80 -15.01
N ARG A 291 10.96 -9.66 -14.90
CA ARG A 291 10.53 -8.83 -16.02
C ARG A 291 10.86 -7.36 -15.77
N TYR A 292 10.77 -6.57 -16.82
CA TYR A 292 10.95 -5.12 -16.77
C TYR A 292 9.71 -4.43 -17.32
N LEU A 293 9.13 -3.52 -16.54
CA LEU A 293 8.00 -2.72 -17.00
C LEU A 293 8.52 -1.63 -17.94
N LYS A 294 7.84 -1.47 -19.08
CA LYS A 294 8.12 -0.40 -20.02
C LYS A 294 8.06 0.96 -19.32
N ARG A 295 8.96 1.89 -19.67
CA ARG A 295 8.91 3.27 -19.19
C ARG A 295 7.56 3.90 -19.55
N GLY A 296 6.90 4.52 -18.56
CA GLY A 296 5.52 4.99 -18.72
C GLY A 296 4.48 3.88 -18.94
N GLY A 297 4.85 2.61 -18.77
CA GLY A 297 3.96 1.47 -18.92
C GLY A 297 2.97 1.34 -17.76
N THR A 298 1.79 0.83 -18.06
CA THR A 298 0.72 0.58 -17.08
C THR A 298 0.59 -0.90 -16.77
N ILE A 299 0.13 -1.18 -15.57
CA ILE A 299 -0.39 -2.47 -15.13
C ILE A 299 -1.91 -2.31 -15.10
N SER A 300 -2.63 -3.03 -15.94
CA SER A 300 -4.09 -2.91 -16.00
C SER A 300 -4.78 -4.17 -15.57
N VAL A 301 -5.76 -4.00 -14.70
CA VAL A 301 -6.80 -4.99 -14.44
C VAL A 301 -7.90 -4.69 -15.46
N PRO A 302 -8.05 -5.52 -16.51
CA PRO A 302 -8.88 -5.20 -17.66
C PRO A 302 -10.27 -4.73 -17.26
N PHE A 303 -10.74 -3.70 -17.96
CA PHE A 303 -12.06 -3.08 -17.93
C PHE A 303 -12.35 -2.11 -16.81
N PHE A 304 -11.54 -2.06 -15.72
CA PHE A 304 -11.95 -1.18 -14.63
C PHE A 304 -10.83 -0.52 -13.84
N TRP A 305 -9.57 -1.05 -13.81
CA TRP A 305 -8.53 -0.49 -12.97
C TRP A 305 -7.16 -0.48 -13.62
N GLU A 306 -6.36 0.53 -13.29
CA GLU A 306 -4.95 0.61 -13.71
C GLU A 306 -4.05 1.03 -12.55
N PHE A 307 -2.79 0.61 -12.67
CA PHE A 307 -1.68 1.11 -11.87
C PHE A 307 -0.66 1.70 -12.84
N LEU A 308 -0.27 2.95 -12.62
CA LEU A 308 0.81 3.60 -13.36
C LEU A 308 1.92 3.93 -12.40
N PRO A 309 3.02 3.15 -12.38
CA PRO A 309 4.19 3.46 -11.58
C PRO A 309 5.08 4.50 -12.27
N TYR A 310 5.79 5.29 -11.45
CA TYR A 310 6.78 6.26 -11.88
C TYR A 310 8.03 6.15 -11.01
N ASN A 311 9.15 5.81 -11.63
CA ASN A 311 10.48 5.78 -11.02
C ASN A 311 11.26 6.97 -11.57
N ASP A 312 11.44 8.03 -10.74
CA ASP A 312 12.05 9.28 -11.18
C ASP A 312 13.55 9.12 -11.42
N ALA A 313 13.97 9.19 -12.69
CA ALA A 313 15.38 9.10 -13.09
C ALA A 313 16.25 10.20 -12.49
N SER A 314 15.68 11.37 -12.15
CA SER A 314 16.42 12.49 -11.56
C SER A 314 16.88 12.22 -10.12
N MET A 315 16.19 11.29 -9.44
CA MET A 315 16.47 10.88 -8.06
C MET A 315 17.49 9.74 -7.95
N LEU A 316 17.93 9.17 -9.08
CA LEU A 316 18.93 8.10 -9.08
C LEU A 316 20.26 8.56 -8.45
N PRO A 317 20.90 7.73 -7.60
CA PRO A 317 22.22 8.04 -7.08
C PRO A 317 23.19 8.33 -8.21
N LYS A 318 23.83 9.51 -8.16
CA LYS A 318 24.83 9.90 -9.18
C LYS A 318 26.11 9.09 -8.99
N ILE A 319 26.38 8.18 -9.90
CA ILE A 319 27.57 7.35 -9.87
C ILE A 319 28.59 7.94 -10.85
N THR A 320 29.69 8.51 -10.31
CA THR A 320 30.78 9.01 -11.14
C THR A 320 31.53 7.87 -11.84
N LYS A 321 32.08 8.14 -13.04
CA LYS A 321 32.91 7.14 -13.78
C LYS A 321 34.05 6.60 -12.91
N THR A 322 34.70 7.46 -12.12
CA THR A 322 35.78 7.08 -11.21
C THR A 322 35.32 6.13 -10.11
N PHE A 323 34.15 6.41 -9.50
CA PHE A 323 33.59 5.52 -8.49
C PHE A 323 33.19 4.16 -9.11
N ARG A 324 32.50 4.17 -10.25
CA ARG A 324 32.13 2.96 -11.00
C ARG A 324 33.34 2.09 -11.27
N SER A 325 34.41 2.65 -11.86
CA SER A 325 35.63 1.90 -12.21
C SER A 325 36.32 1.26 -10.99
N ARG A 326 36.38 1.97 -9.84
CA ARG A 326 36.99 1.45 -8.62
C ARG A 326 36.12 0.51 -7.85
N ALA A 327 34.81 0.74 -7.84
CA ALA A 327 33.83 -0.06 -7.14
C ALA A 327 33.56 -1.40 -7.84
N SER A 328 33.57 -1.47 -9.18
CA SER A 328 33.22 -2.67 -9.96
C SER A 328 34.00 -3.92 -9.53
N LYS A 329 35.32 -3.80 -9.32
CA LYS A 329 36.12 -4.91 -8.84
C LYS A 329 35.76 -5.35 -7.41
N LEU A 330 35.53 -4.38 -6.51
CA LEU A 330 35.16 -4.67 -5.14
C LEU A 330 33.79 -5.36 -5.08
N VAL A 331 32.88 -4.95 -5.93
CA VAL A 331 31.56 -5.54 -6.04
C VAL A 331 31.64 -6.98 -6.54
N GLN A 332 32.40 -7.25 -7.60
CA GLN A 332 32.66 -8.62 -8.08
C GLN A 332 33.32 -9.49 -6.99
N ASP A 333 34.32 -8.97 -6.29
CA ASP A 333 34.97 -9.68 -5.18
C ASP A 333 33.96 -10.02 -4.07
N MET A 334 33.03 -9.12 -3.78
CA MET A 334 32.00 -9.32 -2.76
C MET A 334 31.00 -10.40 -3.15
N LEU A 335 30.65 -10.51 -4.44
CA LEU A 335 29.73 -11.51 -4.97
C LEU A 335 30.36 -12.89 -5.02
N ASN A 336 31.61 -12.95 -5.52
CA ASN A 336 32.32 -14.21 -5.76
C ASN A 336 32.89 -14.84 -4.49
N MET A 337 33.09 -14.05 -3.42
CA MET A 337 33.71 -14.50 -2.17
C MET A 337 32.88 -14.15 -0.94
N PRO A 338 31.87 -14.98 -0.58
CA PRO A 338 31.01 -14.72 0.58
C PRO A 338 31.81 -14.47 1.88
N SER A 339 32.91 -15.19 2.10
CA SER A 339 33.79 -15.02 3.26
C SER A 339 34.55 -13.68 3.30
N ALA A 340 34.65 -12.98 2.17
CA ALA A 340 35.32 -11.69 2.09
C ALA A 340 34.34 -10.49 2.11
N ARG A 341 33.01 -10.75 2.16
CA ARG A 341 31.97 -9.70 2.04
C ARG A 341 32.15 -8.55 3.02
N ALA A 342 32.32 -8.83 4.31
CA ALA A 342 32.51 -7.79 5.32
C ALA A 342 33.75 -6.90 5.03
N LYS A 343 34.89 -7.52 4.67
CA LYS A 343 36.12 -6.79 4.35
C LYS A 343 36.00 -5.96 3.07
N THR A 344 35.30 -6.50 2.07
CA THR A 344 35.12 -5.84 0.78
C THR A 344 34.10 -4.70 0.90
N LEU A 345 33.05 -4.88 1.70
CA LEU A 345 32.11 -3.83 2.05
C LEU A 345 32.79 -2.66 2.78
N ALA A 346 33.67 -2.94 3.75
CA ALA A 346 34.42 -1.90 4.42
C ALA A 346 35.30 -1.08 3.43
N LYS A 347 35.92 -1.73 2.45
CA LYS A 347 36.67 -1.04 1.39
C LYS A 347 35.76 -0.20 0.49
N LEU A 348 34.57 -0.73 0.15
CA LEU A 348 33.59 -0.03 -0.66
C LEU A 348 33.05 1.20 0.09
N LYS A 349 32.79 1.08 1.39
CA LYS A 349 32.40 2.19 2.27
C LYS A 349 33.49 3.28 2.29
N ALA A 350 34.75 2.92 2.50
CA ALA A 350 35.86 3.88 2.49
C ALA A 350 36.02 4.57 1.12
N LEU A 351 35.80 3.84 0.02
CA LEU A 351 35.78 4.41 -1.31
C LEU A 351 34.62 5.39 -1.49
N TYR A 352 33.42 5.02 -1.03
CA TYR A 352 32.24 5.87 -1.05
C TYR A 352 32.46 7.18 -0.28
N GLU A 353 32.93 7.10 0.97
CA GLU A 353 33.26 8.26 1.80
C GLU A 353 34.33 9.18 1.17
N THR A 354 35.25 8.61 0.39
CA THR A 354 36.29 9.38 -0.32
C THR A 354 35.74 10.13 -1.51
N VAL A 355 34.81 9.53 -2.27
CA VAL A 355 34.28 10.08 -3.53
C VAL A 355 33.11 11.04 -3.27
N PHE A 356 32.28 10.77 -2.27
CA PHE A 356 31.06 11.50 -1.96
C PHE A 356 31.19 12.38 -0.71
N ARG A 357 32.40 12.94 -0.44
CA ARG A 357 32.66 13.81 0.71
C ARG A 357 31.64 14.97 0.81
N GLY A 358 30.82 14.93 1.83
CA GLY A 358 30.15 16.10 2.39
C GLY A 358 28.79 16.50 1.82
N SER A 359 28.22 15.82 0.86
CA SER A 359 26.82 16.00 0.46
C SER A 359 26.06 14.67 0.63
N VAL A 360 25.42 14.54 1.75
CA VAL A 360 24.37 13.54 1.91
C VAL A 360 23.12 14.13 1.29
N ASP A 361 23.08 14.30 -0.02
CA ASP A 361 21.82 14.27 -0.74
C ASP A 361 21.31 12.85 -0.59
N ARG A 362 20.52 12.63 0.46
CA ARG A 362 19.72 11.42 0.62
C ARG A 362 18.62 11.49 -0.44
N ASN A 363 19.02 11.28 -1.68
CA ASN A 363 18.09 11.12 -2.78
C ASN A 363 17.42 9.76 -2.58
N ILE A 364 16.30 9.77 -1.91
CA ILE A 364 15.50 8.59 -1.70
C ILE A 364 14.74 8.35 -3.00
N ILE A 365 15.14 7.31 -3.72
CA ILE A 365 14.36 6.82 -4.84
C ILE A 365 13.12 6.18 -4.26
N SER A 366 11.98 6.63 -4.73
CA SER A 366 10.72 6.05 -4.34
C SER A 366 9.84 5.88 -5.57
N LEU A 367 9.20 4.73 -5.67
CA LEU A 367 8.27 4.42 -6.74
C LEU A 367 6.93 5.08 -6.43
N PHE A 368 6.62 6.15 -7.16
CA PHE A 368 5.26 6.69 -7.16
C PHE A 368 4.31 5.75 -7.89
N VAL A 369 3.07 5.62 -7.44
CA VAL A 369 2.07 4.81 -8.12
C VAL A 369 0.71 5.48 -8.11
N TYR A 370 0.19 5.77 -9.29
CA TYR A 370 -1.23 6.03 -9.46
C TYR A 370 -1.98 4.70 -9.47
N SER A 371 -3.08 4.61 -8.75
CA SER A 371 -3.99 3.47 -8.70
C SER A 371 -5.42 3.98 -8.85
N GLY A 372 -6.06 3.69 -9.97
CA GLY A 372 -7.35 4.30 -10.23
C GLY A 372 -8.17 3.63 -11.35
N PRO A 373 -9.44 4.09 -11.53
CA PRO A 373 -10.32 3.53 -12.53
C PRO A 373 -9.85 3.85 -13.97
N LEU A 374 -10.04 2.89 -14.87
CA LEU A 374 -9.83 3.09 -16.31
C LEU A 374 -10.89 4.01 -16.91
N ASP A 375 -12.15 3.88 -16.48
CA ASP A 375 -13.24 4.74 -16.93
C ASP A 375 -13.15 6.10 -16.22
N PRO A 376 -12.90 7.20 -16.96
CA PRO A 376 -12.84 8.53 -16.38
C PRO A 376 -14.18 9.03 -15.82
N ALA A 377 -15.30 8.44 -16.24
CA ALA A 377 -16.63 8.76 -15.77
C ALA A 377 -17.06 7.93 -14.54
N ALA A 378 -16.24 6.96 -14.12
CA ALA A 378 -16.54 6.15 -12.96
C ALA A 378 -16.73 7.03 -11.71
N THR A 379 -17.81 6.80 -11.00
CA THR A 379 -18.18 7.55 -9.79
C THR A 379 -18.29 6.59 -8.63
N LEU A 380 -17.57 6.86 -7.56
CA LEU A 380 -17.58 6.04 -6.34
C LEU A 380 -18.38 6.73 -5.24
N LYS A 381 -19.23 5.97 -4.57
CA LYS A 381 -19.90 6.36 -3.34
C LYS A 381 -19.21 5.68 -2.16
N TRP A 382 -18.68 6.47 -1.25
CA TRP A 382 -18.10 5.95 -0.01
C TRP A 382 -19.19 5.45 0.94
N LEU A 383 -18.90 4.35 1.63
CA LEU A 383 -19.79 3.70 2.59
C LEU A 383 -19.21 3.87 4.00
N GLY A 384 -20.09 4.07 5.00
CA GLY A 384 -19.68 4.22 6.41
C GLY A 384 -19.71 5.65 6.92
N SER A 385 -19.53 5.82 8.23
CA SER A 385 -19.67 7.10 8.93
C SER A 385 -18.34 7.75 9.36
N SER A 386 -17.22 7.04 9.20
CA SER A 386 -15.88 7.48 9.66
C SER A 386 -15.00 7.98 8.53
N GLN A 387 -15.57 8.39 7.41
CA GLN A 387 -14.83 8.88 6.27
C GLN A 387 -14.25 10.27 6.51
N PRO A 388 -13.06 10.60 5.96
CA PRO A 388 -12.59 11.98 5.86
C PRO A 388 -13.66 12.87 5.20
N VAL A 389 -13.84 14.07 5.69
CA VAL A 389 -14.91 14.99 5.23
C VAL A 389 -14.84 15.24 3.72
N GLY A 390 -13.63 15.27 3.14
CA GLY A 390 -13.41 15.44 1.71
C GLY A 390 -13.89 14.30 0.83
N LEU A 391 -14.15 13.13 1.42
CA LEU A 391 -14.65 11.94 0.73
C LEU A 391 -16.17 11.75 0.85
N SER A 392 -16.90 12.77 1.30
CA SER A 392 -18.35 12.69 1.44
C SER A 392 -19.05 12.73 0.08
N GLY A 393 -20.09 11.90 -0.12
CA GLY A 393 -20.89 11.86 -1.35
C GLY A 393 -20.30 10.99 -2.45
N GLY A 394 -20.86 11.09 -3.66
CA GLY A 394 -20.33 10.45 -4.87
C GLY A 394 -19.23 11.31 -5.49
N SER A 395 -18.13 10.70 -5.89
CA SER A 395 -16.98 11.40 -6.45
C SER A 395 -16.34 10.61 -7.59
N THR A 396 -15.89 11.31 -8.63
CA THR A 396 -15.00 10.78 -9.67
C THR A 396 -13.54 10.77 -9.21
N ARG A 397 -13.24 11.43 -8.07
CA ARG A 397 -11.89 11.61 -7.51
C ARG A 397 -11.64 10.63 -6.37
N PHE A 398 -11.49 9.36 -6.71
CA PHE A 398 -11.24 8.29 -5.74
C PHE A 398 -10.01 7.43 -6.06
N ALA A 399 -9.30 7.77 -7.13
CA ALA A 399 -8.01 7.16 -7.40
C ALA A 399 -6.99 7.54 -6.32
N GLN A 400 -6.05 6.64 -6.05
CA GLN A 400 -4.99 6.83 -5.08
C GLN A 400 -3.71 7.28 -5.80
N MET A 401 -3.00 8.19 -5.17
CA MET A 401 -1.62 8.53 -5.49
C MET A 401 -0.73 8.13 -4.31
N TYR A 402 -0.01 7.05 -4.49
CA TYR A 402 1.02 6.60 -3.57
C TYR A 402 2.35 7.27 -3.93
N THR A 403 3.02 7.84 -2.96
CA THR A 403 4.26 8.61 -3.19
C THR A 403 5.47 8.01 -2.46
N GLY A 404 5.26 7.06 -1.54
CA GLY A 404 6.33 6.56 -0.69
C GLY A 404 7.10 7.71 -0.03
N ASP A 405 8.41 7.65 -0.11
CA ASP A 405 9.32 8.71 0.35
C ASP A 405 9.84 9.60 -0.79
N GLY A 406 9.16 9.58 -1.93
CA GLY A 406 9.53 10.39 -3.07
C GLY A 406 9.55 11.89 -2.75
N SER A 407 10.20 12.68 -3.61
CA SER A 407 10.31 14.12 -3.44
C SER A 407 9.59 14.86 -4.55
N LEU A 408 8.78 15.85 -4.15
CA LEU A 408 8.19 16.86 -5.02
C LEU A 408 8.62 18.28 -4.59
N GLY A 409 9.75 18.38 -3.88
CA GLY A 409 10.26 19.63 -3.33
C GLY A 409 10.90 20.57 -4.36
N ALA A 410 11.43 20.05 -5.47
CA ALA A 410 12.05 20.84 -6.51
C ALA A 410 11.11 21.01 -7.72
N GLY A 411 11.13 22.20 -8.33
CA GLY A 411 10.24 22.54 -9.45
C GLY A 411 10.35 21.57 -10.63
N ARG A 412 11.53 21.02 -10.92
CA ARG A 412 11.71 20.01 -11.96
C ARG A 412 11.03 18.69 -11.62
N GLN A 413 11.17 18.20 -10.39
CA GLN A 413 10.54 16.97 -9.95
C GLN A 413 9.02 17.05 -10.06
N LEU A 414 8.43 18.17 -9.64
CA LEU A 414 7.01 18.42 -9.79
C LEU A 414 6.58 18.48 -11.25
N LEU A 415 7.38 19.11 -12.13
CA LEU A 415 7.08 19.16 -13.57
C LEU A 415 7.13 17.77 -14.21
N ASP A 416 8.15 16.96 -13.89
CA ASP A 416 8.29 15.61 -14.44
C ASP A 416 7.17 14.71 -13.91
N PHE A 417 6.79 14.83 -12.64
CA PHE A 417 5.64 14.16 -12.04
C PHE A 417 4.32 14.57 -12.72
N ASP A 418 4.12 15.86 -12.96
CA ASP A 418 2.93 16.39 -13.65
C ASP A 418 2.84 15.86 -15.07
N ASN A 419 3.93 15.91 -15.83
CA ASN A 419 4.01 15.38 -17.19
C ASN A 419 3.71 13.88 -17.25
N HIS A 420 4.05 13.13 -16.19
CA HIS A 420 3.79 11.70 -16.13
C HIS A 420 2.34 11.37 -15.77
N TYR A 421 1.71 12.11 -14.86
CA TYR A 421 0.39 11.75 -14.35
C TYR A 421 -0.77 12.59 -14.87
N ARG A 422 -0.53 13.80 -15.42
CA ARG A 422 -1.60 14.64 -15.99
C ARG A 422 -2.21 14.08 -17.27
N PRO A 423 -1.43 13.45 -18.19
CA PRO A 423 -2.02 12.86 -19.37
C PRO A 423 -3.14 11.86 -19.02
N TYR A 424 -4.17 11.86 -19.84
CA TYR A 424 -5.38 11.04 -19.67
C TYR A 424 -6.17 11.32 -18.37
N GLY A 425 -5.96 12.49 -17.75
CA GLY A 425 -6.70 12.96 -16.58
C GLY A 425 -6.46 12.14 -15.30
N ARG A 426 -5.33 11.44 -15.18
CA ARG A 426 -5.03 10.60 -13.99
C ARG A 426 -4.86 11.45 -12.75
N LEU A 427 -4.11 12.55 -12.85
CA LEU A 427 -3.91 13.46 -11.71
C LEU A 427 -5.22 14.11 -11.27
N ASP A 428 -6.13 14.41 -12.22
CA ASP A 428 -7.43 14.99 -11.91
C ASP A 428 -8.35 14.01 -11.14
N ARG A 429 -8.14 12.69 -11.31
CA ARG A 429 -8.87 11.63 -10.59
C ARG A 429 -8.22 11.24 -9.28
N ALA A 430 -6.96 11.60 -9.05
CA ALA A 430 -6.22 11.31 -7.82
C ALA A 430 -6.80 12.11 -6.65
N GLY A 431 -7.80 11.55 -5.99
CA GLY A 431 -8.46 12.19 -4.83
C GLY A 431 -7.87 11.77 -3.49
N ILE A 432 -7.17 10.65 -3.42
CA ILE A 432 -6.58 10.13 -2.19
C ILE A 432 -5.06 10.15 -2.34
N LEU A 433 -4.39 11.01 -1.58
CA LEU A 433 -2.95 11.19 -1.62
C LEU A 433 -2.31 10.59 -0.36
N GLN A 434 -1.39 9.66 -0.52
CA GLN A 434 -0.42 9.35 0.53
C GLN A 434 0.68 10.41 0.46
N VAL A 435 0.83 11.21 1.52
CA VAL A 435 1.76 12.34 1.54
C VAL A 435 3.20 11.82 1.62
N MET A 436 4.05 12.38 0.74
CA MET A 436 5.43 11.96 0.55
C MET A 436 6.25 12.01 1.83
N HIS A 437 7.10 11.02 2.02
CA HIS A 437 8.09 10.91 3.08
C HIS A 437 7.51 11.27 4.46
N HIS A 438 6.37 10.65 4.79
CA HIS A 438 5.70 10.83 6.08
C HIS A 438 5.36 12.28 6.45
N GLY A 439 5.37 13.19 5.46
CA GLY A 439 5.23 14.64 5.67
C GLY A 439 6.54 15.36 6.01
N ALA A 440 7.66 14.88 5.47
CA ALA A 440 8.97 15.54 5.62
C ALA A 440 9.07 16.83 4.83
N GLU A 441 9.58 17.91 5.46
CA GLU A 441 9.74 19.23 4.84
C GLU A 441 10.73 19.24 3.67
N GLY A 442 11.72 18.35 3.68
CA GLY A 442 12.71 18.21 2.60
C GLY A 442 12.15 17.67 1.27
N ASN A 443 10.98 17.04 1.29
CA ASN A 443 10.34 16.41 0.14
C ASN A 443 9.15 17.21 -0.41
N TRP A 444 8.92 18.39 0.12
CA TRP A 444 7.75 19.22 -0.10
C TRP A 444 8.17 20.68 -0.44
N HIS A 445 7.24 21.44 -1.01
CA HIS A 445 7.32 22.90 -1.12
C HIS A 445 5.95 23.54 -0.86
N ALA A 446 5.93 24.81 -0.44
CA ALA A 446 4.69 25.53 -0.16
C ALA A 446 3.80 25.62 -1.41
N GLY A 447 2.51 25.32 -1.26
CA GLY A 447 1.51 25.31 -2.33
C GLY A 447 1.37 23.97 -3.07
N LEU A 448 2.18 22.97 -2.74
CA LEU A 448 2.09 21.63 -3.35
C LEU A 448 0.71 21.01 -3.11
N ALA A 449 0.15 21.16 -1.92
CA ALA A 449 -1.19 20.65 -1.61
C ALA A 449 -2.27 21.26 -2.52
N SER A 450 -2.20 22.57 -2.79
CA SER A 450 -3.12 23.24 -3.72
C SER A 450 -2.94 22.78 -5.17
N PHE A 451 -1.71 22.47 -5.57
CA PHE A 451 -1.43 21.93 -6.91
C PHE A 451 -2.01 20.51 -7.09
N LEU A 452 -1.81 19.63 -6.13
CA LEU A 452 -2.32 18.26 -6.16
C LEU A 452 -3.82 18.19 -5.85
N ASN A 453 -4.33 19.15 -5.06
CA ASN A 453 -5.73 19.29 -4.68
C ASN A 453 -6.40 17.97 -4.25
N PRO A 454 -5.86 17.20 -3.30
CA PRO A 454 -6.45 15.92 -2.91
C PRO A 454 -7.76 16.11 -2.13
N ALA A 455 -8.65 15.13 -2.22
CA ALA A 455 -9.86 15.05 -1.39
C ALA A 455 -9.57 14.47 0.01
N ALA A 456 -8.48 13.74 0.16
CA ALA A 456 -7.93 13.30 1.43
C ALA A 456 -6.40 13.17 1.33
N SER A 457 -5.70 13.68 2.35
CA SER A 457 -4.24 13.67 2.46
C SER A 457 -3.81 12.79 3.64
N ILE A 458 -3.18 11.66 3.36
CA ILE A 458 -2.88 10.63 4.35
C ILE A 458 -1.42 10.74 4.76
N PHE A 459 -1.21 10.97 6.05
CA PHE A 459 0.10 11.00 6.70
C PHE A 459 0.31 9.69 7.45
N SER A 460 1.15 8.80 6.92
CA SER A 460 1.52 7.56 7.59
C SER A 460 2.81 7.78 8.38
N SER A 461 2.68 8.23 9.63
CA SER A 461 3.81 8.61 10.49
C SER A 461 3.41 8.54 11.96
N ASP A 462 4.39 8.47 12.88
CA ASP A 462 4.16 8.63 14.32
C ASP A 462 4.66 10.01 14.77
N PRO A 463 3.77 11.00 15.01
CA PRO A 463 4.15 12.35 15.46
C PRO A 463 4.96 12.34 16.78
N ASN A 464 4.85 11.27 17.56
CA ASN A 464 5.58 11.09 18.82
C ASN A 464 6.89 10.31 18.67
N HIS A 465 7.29 9.96 17.43
CA HIS A 465 8.52 9.24 17.20
C HIS A 465 9.74 10.12 17.48
N LYS A 466 10.61 9.68 18.37
CA LYS A 466 11.74 10.50 18.89
C LYS A 466 12.79 10.86 17.83
N GLY A 467 12.84 10.12 16.71
CA GLY A 467 13.90 10.26 15.71
C GLY A 467 13.56 11.17 14.54
N TYR A 468 12.27 11.35 14.19
CA TYR A 468 11.89 11.97 12.91
C TYR A 468 11.04 13.24 13.03
N GLY A 469 10.11 13.31 13.98
CA GLY A 469 9.22 14.47 14.16
C GLY A 469 8.26 14.72 12.97
N HIS A 470 7.95 13.69 12.19
CA HIS A 470 6.99 13.76 11.09
C HIS A 470 5.54 13.60 11.58
N PRO A 471 4.56 14.28 10.94
CA PRO A 471 4.71 15.24 9.85
C PRO A 471 5.25 16.58 10.36
N HIS A 472 6.07 17.28 9.56
CA HIS A 472 6.51 18.62 9.89
C HIS A 472 5.35 19.62 9.81
N ALA A 473 5.35 20.58 10.72
CA ALA A 473 4.24 21.53 10.86
C ALA A 473 3.97 22.39 9.60
N ALA A 474 5.00 22.68 8.81
CA ALA A 474 4.85 23.41 7.55
C ALA A 474 4.08 22.60 6.51
N VAL A 475 4.42 21.33 6.37
CA VAL A 475 3.75 20.38 5.45
C VAL A 475 2.30 20.17 5.90
N LEU A 476 2.09 19.88 7.19
CA LEU A 476 0.74 19.67 7.71
C LEU A 476 -0.16 20.89 7.48
N ARG A 477 0.37 22.12 7.64
CA ARG A 477 -0.40 23.35 7.39
C ARG A 477 -0.80 23.53 5.93
N ASP A 478 0.06 23.17 4.97
CA ASP A 478 -0.25 23.24 3.54
C ASP A 478 -1.36 22.24 3.17
N PHE A 479 -1.31 21.03 3.72
CA PHE A 479 -2.30 19.98 3.47
C PHE A 479 -3.56 20.06 4.34
N TRP A 480 -3.59 20.90 5.38
CA TRP A 480 -4.73 21.01 6.30
C TRP A 480 -6.07 21.30 5.61
N PRO A 481 -6.16 22.22 4.62
CA PRO A 481 -7.40 22.44 3.87
C PRO A 481 -7.84 21.24 3.02
N PHE A 482 -6.97 20.27 2.82
CA PHE A 482 -7.16 19.08 1.96
C PHE A 482 -7.37 17.81 2.78
N HIS A 483 -8.10 17.95 3.89
CA HIS A 483 -8.55 16.84 4.75
C HIS A 483 -7.43 15.89 5.18
N SER A 484 -6.47 16.43 5.92
CA SER A 484 -5.36 15.67 6.49
C SER A 484 -5.85 14.56 7.42
N VAL A 485 -5.38 13.34 7.20
CA VAL A 485 -5.65 12.16 7.99
C VAL A 485 -4.35 11.60 8.52
N GLN A 486 -4.22 11.50 9.85
CA GLN A 486 -3.07 10.87 10.49
C GLN A 486 -3.32 9.37 10.62
N VAL A 487 -2.38 8.59 10.10
CA VAL A 487 -2.25 7.15 10.35
C VAL A 487 -0.99 6.95 11.16
N ASP A 488 -1.10 6.45 12.38
CA ASP A 488 0.01 6.30 13.31
C ASP A 488 0.04 4.89 13.95
N LYS A 489 0.56 4.77 15.14
CA LYS A 489 0.59 3.49 15.87
C LYS A 489 -0.75 3.11 16.53
N GLU A 490 -1.68 4.06 16.66
CA GLU A 490 -2.96 3.86 17.34
C GLU A 490 -4.13 3.82 16.37
N ALA A 491 -4.06 4.64 15.30
CA ALA A 491 -5.13 4.83 14.34
C ALA A 491 -4.70 4.44 12.92
N GLY A 492 -5.42 3.50 12.31
CA GLY A 492 -5.40 3.22 10.88
C GLY A 492 -6.52 3.96 10.15
N LEU A 493 -6.48 3.95 8.83
CA LEU A 493 -7.55 4.43 7.98
C LEU A 493 -8.12 3.27 7.18
N HIS A 494 -9.44 3.08 7.22
CA HIS A 494 -10.16 2.06 6.47
C HIS A 494 -11.28 2.72 5.67
N LEU A 495 -11.22 2.60 4.36
CA LEU A 495 -12.19 3.17 3.43
C LEU A 495 -12.88 2.05 2.65
N LEU A 496 -14.19 2.15 2.53
CA LEU A 496 -15.01 1.26 1.71
C LEU A 496 -15.87 2.10 0.79
N GLY A 497 -15.86 1.79 -0.49
CA GLY A 497 -16.68 2.46 -1.49
C GLY A 497 -17.32 1.48 -2.46
N VAL A 498 -18.34 1.96 -3.16
CA VAL A 498 -19.03 1.23 -4.24
C VAL A 498 -19.08 2.10 -5.49
N PHE A 499 -18.73 1.55 -6.65
CA PHE A 499 -18.70 2.23 -7.94
C PHE A 499 -19.16 1.35 -9.09
#